data_3d5f7a9718b9dc6032c6d6a30e648be1
#
_entry.id   3d5f7a9718b9dc6032c6d6a30e648be1
#
_cell.length_a   1.000
_cell.length_b   1.000
_cell.length_c   1.000
_cell.angle_alpha   90.00
_cell.angle_beta   90.00
_cell.angle_gamma   90.00
#
_symmetry.space_group_name_H-M   'P 1'
#
loop_
_entity.id
_entity.type
_entity.pdbx_description
1 polymer ?
#
loop_
_entity_poly.entity_id
_entity_poly.type
_entity_poly.pdbx_seq_one_letter_code
_entity_poly.pdbx_strand_id
1 'polypeptide(L)'
;MVKLWRCEICGDPYIGSEAPANCPFCGAYKKHIKEVKDAVVNFNVSLNDKDRENIEHALQVEISNSTFYFCAAKKTDNEEGKLLFKALGKVEAEHASVWRKILKLDNVPSGNDICHTTNIDNLKESHAREERAISFYKKAAAESGDKRVKQIFEAFIEVETDHLMLSEERMG
;
A
#
# COMPACT_ATOMS: atom_id res chain seq x y z
N MET A 1 25.64 -13.28 -7.36
CA MET A 1 25.04 -13.38 -8.70
C MET A 1 23.70 -12.65 -8.65
N VAL A 2 23.35 -11.85 -9.65
CA VAL A 2 22.07 -11.15 -9.74
C VAL A 2 20.97 -12.15 -10.03
N LYS A 3 19.83 -12.00 -9.37
CA LYS A 3 18.64 -12.87 -9.46
C LYS A 3 17.40 -12.06 -9.77
N LEU A 4 16.35 -12.73 -10.21
CA LEU A 4 15.03 -12.18 -10.42
C LEU A 4 14.10 -12.63 -9.28
N TRP A 5 13.60 -11.68 -8.54
CA TRP A 5 12.68 -11.83 -7.41
C TRP A 5 11.28 -11.40 -7.80
N ARG A 6 10.29 -11.87 -7.09
CA ARG A 6 8.90 -11.45 -7.27
C ARG A 6 8.20 -11.31 -5.93
N CYS A 7 7.50 -10.21 -5.74
CA CYS A 7 6.63 -10.02 -4.59
C CYS A 7 5.33 -10.80 -4.77
N GLU A 8 5.01 -11.66 -3.81
CA GLU A 8 3.77 -12.44 -3.85
C GLU A 8 2.53 -11.59 -3.53
N ILE A 9 2.69 -10.39 -2.93
CA ILE A 9 1.56 -9.48 -2.61
C ILE A 9 1.16 -8.68 -3.84
N CYS A 10 2.04 -7.82 -4.37
CA CYS A 10 1.71 -6.98 -5.55
C CYS A 10 1.92 -7.66 -6.90
N GLY A 11 2.76 -8.69 -6.94
CA GLY A 11 3.10 -9.42 -8.15
C GLY A 11 4.27 -8.84 -8.95
N ASP A 12 4.84 -7.71 -8.52
CA ASP A 12 5.90 -7.03 -9.27
C ASP A 12 7.27 -7.70 -9.11
N PRO A 13 8.07 -7.73 -10.20
CA PRO A 13 9.40 -8.30 -10.19
C PRO A 13 10.45 -7.29 -9.72
N TYR A 14 11.52 -7.81 -9.09
CA TYR A 14 12.68 -7.06 -8.65
C TYR A 14 13.98 -7.76 -9.06
N ILE A 15 14.97 -7.01 -9.53
CA ILE A 15 16.29 -7.52 -9.90
C ILE A 15 17.30 -7.12 -8.82
N GLY A 16 17.97 -8.10 -8.20
CA GLY A 16 18.95 -7.85 -7.16
C GLY A 16 19.74 -9.10 -6.79
N SER A 17 20.84 -8.94 -6.04
CA SER A 17 21.65 -10.05 -5.55
C SER A 17 20.96 -10.89 -4.48
N GLU A 18 20.03 -10.25 -3.76
CA GLU A 18 19.22 -10.86 -2.69
C GLU A 18 17.82 -10.25 -2.68
N ALA A 19 16.89 -10.91 -1.98
CA ALA A 19 15.56 -10.36 -1.74
C ALA A 19 15.67 -9.13 -0.83
N PRO A 20 15.06 -7.99 -1.20
CA PRO A 20 15.04 -6.80 -0.37
C PRO A 20 14.30 -7.06 0.95
N ALA A 21 14.60 -6.27 2.00
CA ALA A 21 13.89 -6.36 3.29
C ALA A 21 12.39 -6.10 3.12
N ASN A 22 12.06 -5.11 2.31
CA ASN A 22 10.69 -4.75 1.92
C ASN A 22 10.60 -4.67 0.40
N CYS A 23 9.43 -4.99 -0.14
CA CYS A 23 9.16 -4.82 -1.57
C CYS A 23 9.31 -3.35 -1.97
N PRO A 24 10.14 -3.00 -2.97
CA PRO A 24 10.37 -1.61 -3.36
C PRO A 24 9.15 -0.95 -4.03
N PHE A 25 8.08 -1.71 -4.29
CA PHE A 25 6.85 -1.24 -4.91
C PHE A 25 5.72 -1.06 -3.89
N CYS A 26 5.34 -2.14 -3.18
CA CYS A 26 4.21 -2.15 -2.25
C CYS A 26 4.60 -2.21 -0.76
N GLY A 27 5.88 -2.15 -0.40
CA GLY A 27 6.34 -2.19 0.99
C GLY A 27 6.29 -3.57 1.68
N ALA A 28 5.62 -4.57 1.12
CA ALA A 28 5.45 -5.88 1.76
C ALA A 28 6.77 -6.51 2.20
N TYR A 29 6.79 -7.15 3.36
CA TYR A 29 8.00 -7.67 4.00
C TYR A 29 8.64 -8.82 3.20
N LYS A 30 9.94 -9.03 3.41
CA LYS A 30 10.79 -10.05 2.77
C LYS A 30 10.18 -11.44 2.73
N LYS A 31 9.38 -11.83 3.73
CA LYS A 31 8.68 -13.13 3.78
C LYS A 31 7.79 -13.39 2.56
N HIS A 32 7.31 -12.32 1.90
CA HIS A 32 6.49 -12.34 0.71
C HIS A 32 7.28 -12.21 -0.60
N ILE A 33 8.62 -12.19 -0.56
CA ILE A 33 9.46 -12.02 -1.74
C ILE A 33 10.21 -13.31 -2.01
N LYS A 34 9.98 -13.91 -3.18
CA LYS A 34 10.57 -15.19 -3.59
C LYS A 34 11.33 -15.06 -4.91
N GLU A 35 12.27 -15.98 -5.19
CA GLU A 35 12.77 -16.09 -6.57
C GLU A 35 11.59 -16.39 -7.51
N VAL A 36 11.61 -15.84 -8.71
CA VAL A 36 10.46 -15.95 -9.66
C VAL A 36 10.00 -17.38 -9.87
N LYS A 37 10.95 -18.34 -9.89
CA LYS A 37 10.64 -19.78 -10.06
C LYS A 37 9.80 -20.37 -8.91
N ASP A 38 9.85 -19.77 -7.71
CA ASP A 38 9.21 -20.25 -6.48
C ASP A 38 8.03 -19.35 -6.06
N ALA A 39 7.86 -18.18 -6.71
CA ALA A 39 6.84 -17.20 -6.36
C ALA A 39 5.45 -17.64 -6.84
N VAL A 40 4.47 -17.58 -5.94
CA VAL A 40 3.05 -17.86 -6.25
C VAL A 40 2.26 -16.56 -6.15
N VAL A 41 1.83 -16.04 -7.30
CA VAL A 41 1.01 -14.83 -7.39
C VAL A 41 -0.35 -15.19 -8.00
N ASN A 42 -1.42 -14.89 -7.26
CA ASN A 42 -2.77 -15.11 -7.73
C ASN A 42 -3.66 -13.90 -7.39
N PHE A 43 -4.25 -13.29 -8.41
CA PHE A 43 -5.29 -12.27 -8.31
C PHE A 43 -6.65 -12.76 -8.80
N ASN A 44 -6.73 -14.03 -9.27
CA ASN A 44 -7.98 -14.61 -9.69
C ASN A 44 -8.62 -15.36 -8.52
N VAL A 45 -9.24 -14.61 -7.63
CA VAL A 45 -9.92 -15.10 -6.43
C VAL A 45 -11.44 -15.07 -6.60
N SER A 46 -12.14 -15.94 -5.89
CA SER A 46 -13.60 -15.96 -5.86
C SER A 46 -14.08 -15.13 -4.68
N LEU A 47 -14.60 -13.94 -4.96
CA LEU A 47 -15.07 -13.01 -3.94
C LEU A 47 -16.53 -13.31 -3.56
N ASN A 48 -16.79 -13.43 -2.26
CA ASN A 48 -18.14 -13.26 -1.72
C ASN A 48 -18.51 -11.77 -1.64
N ASP A 49 -19.75 -11.44 -1.30
CA ASP A 49 -20.25 -10.06 -1.25
C ASP A 49 -19.46 -9.22 -0.23
N LYS A 50 -19.09 -9.81 0.92
CA LYS A 50 -18.35 -9.13 1.97
C LYS A 50 -16.90 -8.84 1.58
N ASP A 51 -16.20 -9.80 0.97
CA ASP A 51 -14.86 -9.59 0.43
C ASP A 51 -14.88 -8.49 -0.63
N ARG A 52 -15.87 -8.50 -1.53
CA ARG A 52 -16.01 -7.47 -2.56
C ARG A 52 -16.21 -6.08 -1.96
N GLU A 53 -17.16 -5.94 -1.02
CA GLU A 53 -17.43 -4.66 -0.31
C GLU A 53 -16.15 -4.12 0.35
N ASN A 54 -15.43 -4.97 1.09
CA ASN A 54 -14.21 -4.59 1.78
C ASN A 54 -13.09 -4.19 0.81
N ILE A 55 -12.92 -4.91 -0.33
CA ILE A 55 -11.90 -4.59 -1.33
C ILE A 55 -12.25 -3.31 -2.10
N GLU A 56 -13.53 -3.09 -2.43
CA GLU A 56 -13.96 -1.84 -3.07
C GLU A 56 -13.72 -0.64 -2.15
N HIS A 57 -13.98 -0.77 -0.86
CA HIS A 57 -13.66 0.27 0.13
C HIS A 57 -12.14 0.46 0.27
N ALA A 58 -11.36 -0.63 0.36
CA ALA A 58 -9.91 -0.58 0.39
C ALA A 58 -9.34 0.17 -0.82
N LEU A 59 -9.82 -0.12 -2.02
CA LEU A 59 -9.42 0.59 -3.23
C LEU A 59 -9.65 2.10 -3.10
N GLN A 60 -10.78 2.54 -2.54
CA GLN A 60 -11.05 3.98 -2.33
C GLN A 60 -10.11 4.61 -1.29
N VAL A 61 -9.77 3.87 -0.22
CA VAL A 61 -8.79 4.31 0.78
C VAL A 61 -7.44 4.56 0.11
N GLU A 62 -6.93 3.59 -0.67
CA GLU A 62 -5.63 3.71 -1.33
C GLU A 62 -5.58 4.82 -2.39
N ILE A 63 -6.66 5.00 -3.15
CA ILE A 63 -6.78 6.11 -4.11
C ILE A 63 -6.70 7.44 -3.36
N SER A 64 -7.44 7.58 -2.26
CA SER A 64 -7.45 8.79 -1.43
C SER A 64 -6.07 9.06 -0.80
N ASN A 65 -5.42 8.03 -0.26
CA ASN A 65 -4.08 8.14 0.32
C ASN A 65 -3.04 8.50 -0.73
N SER A 66 -3.01 7.80 -1.85
CA SER A 66 -2.08 8.07 -2.95
C SER A 66 -2.20 9.51 -3.46
N THR A 67 -3.42 9.99 -3.71
CA THR A 67 -3.65 11.36 -4.19
C THR A 67 -3.28 12.41 -3.15
N PHE A 68 -3.59 12.18 -1.88
CA PHE A 68 -3.15 13.02 -0.77
C PHE A 68 -1.63 13.12 -0.72
N TYR A 69 -0.91 11.98 -0.75
CA TYR A 69 0.54 11.97 -0.67
C TYR A 69 1.21 12.62 -1.88
N PHE A 70 0.71 12.42 -3.10
CA PHE A 70 1.24 13.12 -4.26
C PHE A 70 0.96 14.63 -4.24
N CYS A 71 -0.15 15.06 -3.65
CA CYS A 71 -0.42 16.47 -3.37
C CYS A 71 0.58 17.02 -2.35
N ALA A 72 0.76 16.34 -1.20
CA ALA A 72 1.69 16.73 -0.15
C ALA A 72 3.13 16.79 -0.65
N ALA A 73 3.57 15.84 -1.48
CA ALA A 73 4.88 15.85 -2.12
C ALA A 73 5.15 17.09 -2.98
N LYS A 74 4.11 17.69 -3.54
CA LYS A 74 4.23 18.93 -4.35
C LYS A 74 4.21 20.20 -3.50
N LYS A 75 3.43 20.22 -2.40
CA LYS A 75 3.06 21.46 -1.69
C LYS A 75 3.74 21.66 -0.36
N THR A 76 4.23 20.59 0.30
CA THR A 76 4.86 20.72 1.62
C THR A 76 6.09 21.63 1.58
N ASP A 77 6.33 22.35 2.67
CA ASP A 77 7.40 23.34 2.87
C ASP A 77 8.76 22.74 3.30
N ASN A 78 8.88 21.40 3.31
CA ASN A 78 10.05 20.66 3.78
C ASN A 78 10.55 19.69 2.69
N GLU A 79 11.84 19.73 2.34
CA GLU A 79 12.39 18.88 1.26
C GLU A 79 12.39 17.39 1.60
N GLU A 80 12.69 17.01 2.84
CA GLU A 80 12.58 15.61 3.27
C GLU A 80 11.11 15.14 3.20
N GLY A 81 10.18 15.99 3.64
CA GLY A 81 8.74 15.74 3.55
C GLY A 81 8.28 15.52 2.12
N LYS A 82 8.77 16.32 1.16
CA LYS A 82 8.47 16.10 -0.27
C LYS A 82 8.88 14.71 -0.75
N LEU A 83 10.06 14.26 -0.34
CA LEU A 83 10.57 12.93 -0.71
C LEU A 83 9.79 11.82 -0.02
N LEU A 84 9.50 11.97 1.28
CA LEU A 84 8.69 11.04 2.06
C LEU A 84 7.31 10.86 1.42
N PHE A 85 6.55 11.93 1.25
CA PHE A 85 5.21 11.85 0.67
C PHE A 85 5.21 11.34 -0.78
N LYS A 86 6.27 11.62 -1.56
CA LYS A 86 6.42 11.03 -2.89
C LYS A 86 6.62 9.51 -2.81
N ALA A 87 7.38 9.03 -1.84
CA ALA A 87 7.59 7.59 -1.63
C ALA A 87 6.29 6.91 -1.19
N LEU A 88 5.61 7.44 -0.16
CA LEU A 88 4.32 6.95 0.31
C LEU A 88 3.30 6.92 -0.83
N GLY A 89 3.14 8.02 -1.57
CA GLY A 89 2.20 8.08 -2.69
C GLY A 89 2.39 6.98 -3.75
N LYS A 90 3.64 6.54 -3.98
CA LYS A 90 3.93 5.43 -4.89
C LYS A 90 3.51 4.08 -4.30
N VAL A 91 3.76 3.86 -3.01
CA VAL A 91 3.36 2.62 -2.33
C VAL A 91 1.83 2.49 -2.31
N GLU A 92 1.10 3.56 -1.94
CA GLU A 92 -0.36 3.56 -1.95
C GLU A 92 -0.94 3.35 -3.36
N ALA A 93 -0.31 3.94 -4.38
CA ALA A 93 -0.73 3.69 -5.77
C ALA A 93 -0.55 2.21 -6.16
N GLU A 94 0.47 1.53 -5.64
CA GLU A 94 0.65 0.10 -5.86
C GLU A 94 -0.36 -0.74 -5.06
N HIS A 95 -0.72 -0.34 -3.82
CA HIS A 95 -1.80 -0.96 -3.06
C HIS A 95 -3.13 -0.86 -3.83
N ALA A 96 -3.47 0.31 -4.35
CA ALA A 96 -4.64 0.50 -5.23
C ALA A 96 -4.59 -0.40 -6.47
N SER A 97 -3.40 -0.58 -7.07
CA SER A 97 -3.20 -1.49 -8.20
C SER A 97 -3.45 -2.95 -7.84
N VAL A 98 -3.06 -3.40 -6.64
CA VAL A 98 -3.36 -4.76 -6.14
C VAL A 98 -4.87 -4.98 -6.05
N TRP A 99 -5.61 -4.07 -5.43
CA TRP A 99 -7.06 -4.18 -5.32
C TRP A 99 -7.76 -4.11 -6.68
N ARG A 100 -7.29 -3.24 -7.58
CA ARG A 100 -7.73 -3.20 -8.98
C ARG A 100 -7.57 -4.54 -9.69
N LYS A 101 -6.40 -5.20 -9.52
CA LYS A 101 -6.12 -6.53 -10.12
C LYS A 101 -7.14 -7.58 -9.62
N ILE A 102 -7.46 -7.58 -8.33
CA ILE A 102 -8.43 -8.51 -7.73
C ILE A 102 -9.85 -8.21 -8.21
N LEU A 103 -10.24 -6.95 -8.29
CA LEU A 103 -11.56 -6.53 -8.78
C LEU A 103 -11.69 -6.65 -10.30
N LYS A 104 -10.60 -6.94 -11.02
CA LYS A 104 -10.54 -7.06 -12.49
C LYS A 104 -10.98 -5.77 -13.20
N LEU A 105 -10.62 -4.61 -12.63
CA LEU A 105 -10.86 -3.31 -13.24
C LEU A 105 -9.74 -2.99 -14.24
N ASP A 106 -10.09 -2.34 -15.35
CA ASP A 106 -9.12 -1.93 -16.37
C ASP A 106 -8.14 -0.88 -15.84
N ASN A 107 -8.65 0.09 -15.08
CA ASN A 107 -7.87 1.20 -14.54
C ASN A 107 -8.20 1.45 -13.06
N VAL A 108 -7.25 2.06 -12.34
CA VAL A 108 -7.53 2.66 -11.03
C VAL A 108 -8.28 3.97 -11.26
N PRO A 109 -9.42 4.20 -10.60
CA PRO A 109 -10.11 5.48 -10.67
C PRO A 109 -9.24 6.65 -10.22
N SER A 110 -9.45 7.85 -10.76
CA SER A 110 -8.76 9.06 -10.30
C SER A 110 -9.32 9.54 -8.97
N GLY A 111 -8.46 10.08 -8.11
CA GLY A 111 -8.83 10.74 -6.86
C GLY A 111 -8.65 12.26 -6.93
N ASN A 112 -8.95 12.95 -5.83
CA ASN A 112 -8.82 14.39 -5.69
C ASN A 112 -7.55 14.76 -4.89
N ASP A 113 -6.87 15.80 -5.36
CA ASP A 113 -5.66 16.34 -4.71
C ASP A 113 -6.04 17.32 -3.58
N ILE A 114 -6.18 16.82 -2.36
CA ILE A 114 -6.42 17.64 -1.17
C ILE A 114 -5.32 17.38 -0.15
N CYS A 115 -4.53 18.42 0.18
CA CYS A 115 -3.47 18.36 1.18
C CYS A 115 -3.18 19.74 1.75
N HIS A 116 -2.37 19.77 2.81
CA HIS A 116 -1.90 21.01 3.46
C HIS A 116 -0.64 21.55 2.76
N THR A 117 -0.27 22.78 3.13
CA THR A 117 0.95 23.44 2.64
C THR A 117 2.14 23.26 3.58
N THR A 118 1.89 22.91 4.85
CA THR A 118 2.94 22.68 5.84
C THR A 118 3.26 21.20 6.00
N ASN A 119 4.53 20.90 6.25
CA ASN A 119 4.97 19.52 6.47
C ASN A 119 4.30 18.90 7.69
N ILE A 120 4.23 19.65 8.80
CA ILE A 120 3.67 19.14 10.06
C ILE A 120 2.18 18.79 9.93
N ASP A 121 1.39 19.58 9.21
CA ASP A 121 -0.03 19.30 9.05
C ASP A 121 -0.25 18.11 8.08
N ASN A 122 0.60 17.96 7.06
CA ASN A 122 0.60 16.77 6.22
C ASN A 122 1.00 15.50 6.99
N LEU A 123 1.98 15.58 7.92
CA LEU A 123 2.37 14.45 8.77
C LEU A 123 1.24 14.03 9.73
N LYS A 124 0.54 15.00 10.34
CA LYS A 124 -0.63 14.72 11.18
C LYS A 124 -1.77 14.05 10.40
N GLU A 125 -2.05 14.55 9.19
CA GLU A 125 -3.07 13.94 8.32
C GLU A 125 -2.63 12.56 7.86
N SER A 126 -1.34 12.35 7.50
CA SER A 126 -0.76 11.05 7.22
C SER A 126 -1.01 10.07 8.36
N HIS A 127 -0.60 10.43 9.58
CA HIS A 127 -0.80 9.62 10.78
C HIS A 127 -2.26 9.19 10.96
N ALA A 128 -3.20 10.14 10.88
CA ALA A 128 -4.63 9.86 11.02
C ALA A 128 -5.18 8.95 9.90
N ARG A 129 -4.63 9.04 8.68
CA ARG A 129 -5.01 8.17 7.55
C ARG A 129 -4.56 6.73 7.78
N GLU A 130 -3.30 6.54 8.22
CA GLU A 130 -2.77 5.20 8.47
C GLU A 130 -3.46 4.53 9.67
N GLU A 131 -3.79 5.25 10.74
CA GLU A 131 -4.59 4.70 11.84
C GLU A 131 -5.94 4.17 11.36
N ARG A 132 -6.64 4.94 10.51
CA ARG A 132 -7.92 4.53 9.94
C ARG A 132 -7.77 3.32 9.00
N ALA A 133 -6.74 3.31 8.14
CA ALA A 133 -6.46 2.21 7.23
C ALA A 133 -6.14 0.92 7.99
N ILE A 134 -5.24 0.97 8.98
CA ILE A 134 -4.90 -0.17 9.85
C ILE A 134 -6.14 -0.73 10.55
N SER A 135 -6.96 0.13 11.14
CA SER A 135 -8.19 -0.29 11.82
C SER A 135 -9.17 -0.98 10.88
N PHE A 136 -9.37 -0.41 9.70
CA PHE A 136 -10.23 -0.98 8.66
C PHE A 136 -9.68 -2.31 8.14
N TYR A 137 -8.38 -2.40 7.82
CA TYR A 137 -7.76 -3.63 7.29
C TYR A 137 -7.76 -4.78 8.29
N LYS A 138 -7.58 -4.52 9.58
CA LYS A 138 -7.75 -5.53 10.63
C LYS A 138 -9.14 -6.13 10.62
N LYS A 139 -10.18 -5.29 10.50
CA LYS A 139 -11.57 -5.73 10.38
C LYS A 139 -11.79 -6.53 9.09
N ALA A 140 -11.37 -6.00 7.95
CA ALA A 140 -11.52 -6.65 6.66
C ALA A 140 -10.82 -8.02 6.60
N ALA A 141 -9.59 -8.13 7.15
CA ALA A 141 -8.89 -9.40 7.26
C ALA A 141 -9.63 -10.44 8.12
N ALA A 142 -10.24 -10.00 9.23
CA ALA A 142 -11.02 -10.87 10.09
C ALA A 142 -12.34 -11.34 9.45
N GLU A 143 -12.95 -10.51 8.62
CA GLU A 143 -14.20 -10.79 7.88
C GLU A 143 -13.98 -11.58 6.58
N SER A 144 -12.74 -11.65 6.09
CA SER A 144 -12.44 -12.23 4.77
C SER A 144 -12.73 -13.74 4.71
N GLY A 145 -13.49 -14.14 3.71
CA GLY A 145 -13.77 -15.53 3.37
C GLY A 145 -12.70 -16.17 2.49
N ASP A 146 -11.92 -15.38 1.76
CA ASP A 146 -10.86 -15.85 0.88
C ASP A 146 -9.48 -15.71 1.53
N LYS A 147 -8.70 -16.80 1.56
CA LYS A 147 -7.38 -16.84 2.20
C LYS A 147 -6.37 -15.88 1.56
N ARG A 148 -6.47 -15.69 0.24
CA ARG A 148 -5.56 -14.80 -0.48
C ARG A 148 -5.89 -13.33 -0.20
N VAL A 149 -7.17 -12.97 -0.17
CA VAL A 149 -7.64 -11.64 0.21
C VAL A 149 -7.20 -11.31 1.63
N LYS A 150 -7.42 -12.25 2.57
CA LYS A 150 -6.94 -12.10 3.95
C LYS A 150 -5.43 -11.87 4.03
N GLN A 151 -4.63 -12.66 3.32
CA GLN A 151 -3.16 -12.52 3.27
C GLN A 151 -2.73 -11.13 2.80
N ILE A 152 -3.42 -10.55 1.82
CA ILE A 152 -3.09 -9.23 1.30
C ILE A 152 -3.43 -8.15 2.34
N PHE A 153 -4.61 -8.21 2.98
CA PHE A 153 -4.94 -7.29 4.07
C PHE A 153 -3.94 -7.37 5.22
N GLU A 154 -3.54 -8.58 5.64
CA GLU A 154 -2.54 -8.77 6.70
C GLU A 154 -1.17 -8.18 6.31
N ALA A 155 -0.74 -8.33 5.06
CA ALA A 155 0.50 -7.73 4.57
C ALA A 155 0.41 -6.19 4.54
N PHE A 156 -0.73 -5.63 4.15
CA PHE A 156 -0.92 -4.17 4.13
C PHE A 156 -1.00 -3.59 5.55
N ILE A 157 -1.61 -4.29 6.53
CA ILE A 157 -1.55 -3.86 7.94
C ILE A 157 -0.10 -3.66 8.41
N GLU A 158 0.82 -4.56 8.02
CA GLU A 158 2.24 -4.44 8.36
C GLU A 158 2.86 -3.19 7.70
N VAL A 159 2.56 -2.95 6.43
CA VAL A 159 3.09 -1.79 5.67
C VAL A 159 2.54 -0.47 6.21
N GLU A 160 1.22 -0.37 6.45
CA GLU A 160 0.61 0.84 6.99
C GLU A 160 1.09 1.13 8.42
N THR A 161 1.45 0.09 9.17
CA THR A 161 2.09 0.28 10.49
C THR A 161 3.47 0.93 10.35
N ASP A 162 4.28 0.55 9.35
CA ASP A 162 5.54 1.22 9.05
C ASP A 162 5.32 2.69 8.60
N HIS A 163 4.29 2.96 7.79
CA HIS A 163 3.94 4.33 7.37
C HIS A 163 3.50 5.20 8.56
N LEU A 164 2.71 4.63 9.48
CA LEU A 164 2.32 5.28 10.72
C LEU A 164 3.54 5.69 11.54
N MET A 165 4.48 4.77 11.76
CA MET A 165 5.71 5.02 12.49
C MET A 165 6.58 6.09 11.82
N LEU A 166 6.67 6.08 10.48
CA LEU A 166 7.40 7.11 9.72
C LEU A 166 6.85 8.52 9.96
N SER A 167 5.53 8.68 10.10
CA SER A 167 4.91 9.96 10.43
C SER A 167 5.14 10.36 11.87
N GLU A 168 5.02 9.41 12.83
CA GLU A 168 5.28 9.64 14.25
C GLU A 168 6.70 10.14 14.51
N GLU A 169 7.70 9.45 13.99
CA GLU A 169 9.12 9.81 14.14
C GLU A 169 9.44 11.23 13.65
N ARG A 170 8.69 11.73 12.66
CA ARG A 170 8.91 13.06 12.05
C ARG A 170 8.05 14.17 12.65
N MET A 171 7.10 13.84 13.48
CA MET A 171 6.34 14.82 14.26
C MET A 171 7.05 15.22 15.56
N GLY A 172 8.01 14.42 16.05
CA GLY A 172 8.83 14.66 17.23
C GLY A 172 8.24 14.05 18.48
#